data_2e8c73ddf63aa0a0b3625e02cbc73781
#
_entry.id   2e8c73ddf63aa0a0b3625e02cbc73781
#
_cell.length_a   1.000
_cell.length_b   1.000
_cell.length_c   1.000
_cell.angle_alpha   90.00
_cell.angle_beta   90.00
_cell.angle_gamma   90.00
#
_symmetry.space_group_name_H-M   'P 1'
#
loop_
_entity.id
_entity.type
_entity.pdbx_description
1 polymer ?
#
loop_
_entity_poly.entity_id
_entity_poly.type
_entity_poly.pdbx_seq_one_letter_code
_entity_poly.pdbx_strand_id
1 'polypeptide(L)'
;MLVVQMTEDKAREHSKKRLDRTFRSSAAVKKRMSPRRNDNNVHDKTFRDGSFLKIGWPSVNIMSSSDYRFVALTDYDRFPENIDSEGDGFSLASKRTTTFMSAGMTLVESSPGRDICDSKWRRKSPHEAPPTTGILSLYNRGDRRRWYWSCPHCGEYFQPAMDAMTGYRNEPDPFK
;
A
#
# COMPACT_ATOMS: atom_id res chain seq x y z
N MET A 1 1.05 -13.42 -5.28
CA MET A 1 1.03 -12.03 -4.79
C MET A 1 2.36 -11.72 -4.10
N LEU A 2 2.88 -10.51 -4.29
CA LEU A 2 4.03 -9.98 -3.53
C LEU A 2 3.56 -8.82 -2.64
N VAL A 3 3.97 -8.84 -1.37
CA VAL A 3 3.83 -7.71 -0.45
C VAL A 3 5.22 -7.24 -0.06
N VAL A 4 5.52 -5.96 -0.26
CA VAL A 4 6.82 -5.37 0.04
C VAL A 4 6.66 -4.41 1.21
N GLN A 5 7.37 -4.69 2.30
CA GLN A 5 7.48 -3.86 3.49
C GLN A 5 8.75 -3.03 3.43
N MET A 6 8.86 -1.94 4.19
CA MET A 6 9.98 -1.01 4.12
C MET A 6 11.36 -1.64 4.39
N THR A 7 11.43 -2.68 5.22
CA THR A 7 12.67 -3.40 5.57
C THR A 7 12.42 -4.88 5.76
N GLU A 8 13.51 -5.68 5.78
CA GLU A 8 13.44 -7.11 6.08
C GLU A 8 12.84 -7.41 7.45
N ASP A 9 13.22 -6.66 8.49
CA ASP A 9 12.67 -6.84 9.83
C ASP A 9 11.17 -6.53 9.87
N LYS A 10 10.71 -5.49 9.15
CA LYS A 10 9.29 -5.17 9.03
C LYS A 10 8.55 -6.23 8.22
N ALA A 11 9.13 -6.77 7.18
CA ALA A 11 8.57 -7.90 6.43
C ALA A 11 8.37 -9.13 7.35
N ARG A 12 9.37 -9.46 8.15
CA ARG A 12 9.31 -10.54 9.14
C ARG A 12 8.26 -10.28 10.23
N GLU A 13 8.23 -9.07 10.77
CA GLU A 13 7.26 -8.66 11.78
C GLU A 13 5.83 -8.74 11.24
N HIS A 14 5.58 -8.18 10.05
CA HIS A 14 4.28 -8.23 9.38
C HIS A 14 3.79 -9.67 9.17
N SER A 15 4.68 -10.53 8.65
CA SER A 15 4.36 -11.94 8.45
C SER A 15 3.96 -12.63 9.76
N LYS A 16 4.79 -12.54 10.80
CA LYS A 16 4.58 -13.27 12.06
C LYS A 16 3.47 -12.70 12.92
N LYS A 17 3.44 -11.36 13.09
CA LYS A 17 2.52 -10.73 14.06
C LYS A 17 1.14 -10.43 13.46
N ARG A 18 1.07 -10.15 12.14
CA ARG A 18 -0.19 -9.81 11.48
C ARG A 18 -0.73 -10.96 10.64
N LEU A 19 -0.02 -11.36 9.58
CA LEU A 19 -0.54 -12.37 8.64
C LEU A 19 -0.78 -13.72 9.30
N ASP A 20 0.18 -14.27 10.04
CA ASP A 20 0.03 -15.57 10.67
C ASP A 20 -1.11 -15.57 11.70
N ARG A 21 -1.31 -14.47 12.41
CA ARG A 21 -2.42 -14.32 13.34
C ARG A 21 -3.76 -14.27 12.60
N THR A 22 -3.86 -13.44 11.56
CA THR A 22 -5.07 -13.31 10.74
C THR A 22 -5.42 -14.63 10.06
N PHE A 23 -4.44 -15.33 9.51
CA PHE A 23 -4.66 -16.61 8.84
C PHE A 23 -5.12 -17.70 9.81
N ARG A 24 -4.62 -17.69 11.03
CA ARG A 24 -5.09 -18.63 12.06
C ARG A 24 -6.49 -18.32 12.57
N SER A 25 -6.87 -17.05 12.70
CA SER A 25 -8.19 -16.63 13.18
C SER A 25 -9.29 -16.78 12.13
N SER A 26 -8.95 -16.71 10.83
CA SER A 26 -9.91 -16.85 9.75
C SER A 26 -10.06 -18.31 9.31
N ALA A 27 -11.22 -18.94 9.64
CA ALA A 27 -11.50 -20.30 9.22
C ALA A 27 -11.45 -20.49 7.70
N ALA A 28 -11.91 -19.49 6.94
CA ALA A 28 -11.91 -19.51 5.48
C ALA A 28 -10.49 -19.53 4.90
N VAL A 29 -9.57 -18.71 5.43
CA VAL A 29 -8.18 -18.67 4.98
C VAL A 29 -7.45 -19.93 5.43
N LYS A 30 -7.61 -20.33 6.70
CA LYS A 30 -6.99 -21.53 7.25
C LYS A 30 -7.30 -22.78 6.42
N LYS A 31 -8.53 -22.93 5.94
CA LYS A 31 -8.96 -24.04 5.08
C LYS A 31 -8.24 -24.04 3.72
N ARG A 32 -7.81 -22.87 3.23
CA ARG A 32 -7.13 -22.71 1.95
C ARG A 32 -5.61 -22.81 2.05
N MET A 33 -5.03 -22.69 3.22
CA MET A 33 -3.58 -22.83 3.42
C MET A 33 -3.11 -24.24 3.07
N SER A 34 -1.91 -24.34 2.51
CA SER A 34 -1.26 -25.64 2.28
C SER A 34 -1.05 -26.37 3.62
N PRO A 35 -1.33 -27.67 3.70
CA PRO A 35 -1.10 -28.45 4.89
C PRO A 35 0.39 -28.80 5.13
N ARG A 36 1.25 -28.57 4.14
CA ARG A 36 2.67 -28.90 4.23
C ARG A 36 3.40 -27.91 5.13
N ARG A 37 4.19 -28.40 6.07
CA ARG A 37 4.90 -27.56 7.05
C ARG A 37 5.84 -26.53 6.40
N ASN A 38 6.52 -26.89 5.32
CA ASN A 38 7.51 -26.03 4.65
C ASN A 38 6.89 -24.97 3.73
N ASP A 39 5.61 -25.12 3.39
CA ASP A 39 4.87 -24.20 2.50
C ASP A 39 4.43 -22.90 3.21
N ASN A 40 4.65 -22.80 4.51
CA ASN A 40 4.26 -21.66 5.33
C ASN A 40 5.44 -21.21 6.19
N ASN A 41 6.37 -20.50 5.59
CA ASN A 41 7.51 -19.91 6.28
C ASN A 41 7.32 -18.39 6.50
N VAL A 42 8.36 -17.69 6.97
CA VAL A 42 8.28 -16.25 7.29
C VAL A 42 8.02 -15.42 6.06
N HIS A 43 8.62 -15.76 4.92
CA HIS A 43 8.58 -14.94 3.70
C HIS A 43 7.63 -15.49 2.64
N ASP A 44 7.24 -16.76 2.72
CA ASP A 44 6.40 -17.40 1.72
C ASP A 44 5.23 -18.12 2.37
N LYS A 45 4.04 -17.93 1.81
CA LYS A 45 2.80 -18.58 2.20
C LYS A 45 2.17 -19.21 0.97
N THR A 46 2.05 -20.51 0.94
CA THR A 46 1.45 -21.26 -0.17
C THR A 46 0.05 -21.72 0.17
N PHE A 47 -0.82 -21.68 -0.81
CA PHE A 47 -2.21 -22.11 -0.70
C PHE A 47 -2.43 -23.42 -1.44
N ARG A 48 -3.55 -24.11 -1.16
CA ARG A 48 -3.90 -25.44 -1.73
C ARG A 48 -4.10 -25.40 -3.24
N ASP A 49 -4.51 -24.27 -3.79
CA ASP A 49 -4.71 -24.05 -5.22
C ASP A 49 -3.41 -23.74 -5.99
N GLY A 50 -2.26 -23.82 -5.31
CA GLY A 50 -0.95 -23.49 -5.88
C GLY A 50 -0.63 -21.99 -5.88
N SER A 51 -1.56 -21.13 -5.50
CA SER A 51 -1.25 -19.71 -5.33
C SER A 51 -0.31 -19.48 -4.16
N PHE A 52 0.47 -18.40 -4.22
CA PHE A 52 1.41 -18.07 -3.14
C PHE A 52 1.43 -16.58 -2.85
N LEU A 53 1.75 -16.24 -1.61
CA LEU A 53 2.01 -14.91 -1.12
C LEU A 53 3.46 -14.84 -0.67
N LYS A 54 4.24 -13.97 -1.31
CA LYS A 54 5.60 -13.63 -0.90
C LYS A 54 5.58 -12.32 -0.11
N ILE A 55 6.33 -12.28 0.99
CA ILE A 55 6.52 -11.09 1.82
C ILE A 55 8.01 -10.72 1.73
N GLY A 56 8.31 -9.52 1.23
CA GLY A 56 9.67 -9.07 0.99
C GLY A 56 9.90 -7.62 1.40
N TRP A 57 11.05 -7.11 0.99
CA TRP A 57 11.51 -5.73 1.21
C TRP A 57 12.12 -5.18 -0.08
N PRO A 58 12.40 -3.85 -0.15
CA PRO A 58 12.97 -3.25 -1.34
C PRO A 58 14.39 -3.78 -1.62
N SER A 59 14.48 -4.74 -2.53
CA SER A 59 15.73 -5.26 -3.08
C SER A 59 15.48 -5.79 -4.49
N VAL A 60 16.48 -5.70 -5.36
CA VAL A 60 16.40 -6.20 -6.74
C VAL A 60 16.04 -7.69 -6.76
N ASN A 61 16.67 -8.48 -5.91
CA ASN A 61 16.42 -9.93 -5.86
C ASN A 61 14.93 -10.27 -5.59
N ILE A 62 14.24 -9.48 -4.78
CA ILE A 62 12.83 -9.72 -4.47
C ILE A 62 11.92 -9.11 -5.53
N MET A 63 12.26 -7.92 -6.02
CA MET A 63 11.38 -7.14 -6.89
C MET A 63 11.60 -7.42 -8.39
N SER A 64 12.64 -8.17 -8.76
CA SER A 64 12.96 -8.46 -10.16
C SER A 64 12.96 -9.95 -10.51
N SER A 65 12.87 -10.85 -9.51
CA SER A 65 13.09 -12.29 -9.71
C SER A 65 11.90 -13.08 -10.23
N SER A 66 10.67 -12.58 -10.09
CA SER A 66 9.47 -13.37 -10.41
C SER A 66 8.33 -12.47 -10.84
N ASP A 67 7.38 -13.02 -11.61
CA ASP A 67 6.16 -12.34 -11.99
C ASP A 67 5.06 -12.55 -10.94
N TYR A 68 4.29 -11.50 -10.68
CA TYR A 68 3.20 -11.51 -9.73
C TYR A 68 1.97 -10.84 -10.33
N ARG A 69 0.81 -11.48 -10.19
CA ARG A 69 -0.47 -10.86 -10.59
C ARG A 69 -0.78 -9.62 -9.75
N PHE A 70 -0.47 -9.67 -8.45
CA PHE A 70 -0.70 -8.58 -7.53
C PHE A 70 0.59 -8.25 -6.78
N VAL A 71 0.97 -6.98 -6.78
CA VAL A 71 2.06 -6.44 -5.95
C VAL A 71 1.50 -5.34 -5.06
N ALA A 72 1.84 -5.36 -3.78
CA ALA A 72 1.50 -4.31 -2.83
C ALA A 72 2.79 -3.76 -2.20
N LEU A 73 3.02 -2.47 -2.39
CA LEU A 73 4.12 -1.71 -1.78
C LEU A 73 3.54 -0.91 -0.61
N THR A 74 3.98 -1.19 0.61
CA THR A 74 3.46 -0.56 1.82
C THR A 74 4.51 0.36 2.45
N ASP A 75 4.09 1.51 2.95
CA ASP A 75 4.99 2.54 3.46
C ASP A 75 6.01 3.01 2.39
N TYR A 76 5.54 3.22 1.16
CA TYR A 76 6.38 3.44 -0.02
C TYR A 76 7.37 4.60 0.11
N ASP A 77 6.99 5.69 0.79
CA ASP A 77 7.90 6.83 1.00
C ASP A 77 9.10 6.51 1.90
N ARG A 78 9.09 5.35 2.56
CA ARG A 78 10.22 4.83 3.34
C ARG A 78 11.17 3.96 2.52
N PHE A 79 10.82 3.64 1.26
CA PHE A 79 11.71 2.90 0.38
C PHE A 79 12.87 3.77 -0.07
N PRO A 80 14.02 3.17 -0.42
CA PRO A 80 15.06 3.86 -1.16
C PRO A 80 14.50 4.46 -2.45
N GLU A 81 14.93 5.66 -2.82
CA GLU A 81 14.52 6.29 -4.08
C GLU A 81 14.99 5.49 -5.30
N ASN A 82 16.14 4.85 -5.16
CA ASN A 82 16.72 3.98 -6.17
C ASN A 82 17.13 2.66 -5.50
N ILE A 83 16.55 1.56 -5.93
CA ILE A 83 16.82 0.23 -5.38
C ILE A 83 17.97 -0.39 -6.18
N ASP A 84 19.12 -0.55 -5.53
CA ASP A 84 20.32 -1.18 -6.07
C ASP A 84 20.71 -0.65 -7.47
N SER A 85 20.49 0.65 -7.73
CA SER A 85 20.74 1.33 -9.00
C SER A 85 19.86 0.91 -10.20
N GLU A 86 18.80 0.12 -9.98
CA GLU A 86 17.88 -0.34 -11.05
C GLU A 86 16.60 0.48 -11.17
N GLY A 87 16.39 1.48 -10.31
CA GLY A 87 15.26 2.39 -10.37
C GLY A 87 14.38 2.39 -9.13
N ASP A 88 13.28 3.10 -9.20
CA ASP A 88 12.33 3.21 -8.10
C ASP A 88 11.49 1.96 -7.91
N GLY A 89 11.02 1.75 -6.68
CA GLY A 89 10.25 0.57 -6.31
C GLY A 89 8.96 0.36 -7.10
N PHE A 90 8.27 1.46 -7.49
CA PHE A 90 7.05 1.34 -8.29
C PHE A 90 7.34 0.84 -9.69
N SER A 91 8.38 1.37 -10.34
CA SER A 91 8.79 0.95 -11.69
C SER A 91 9.21 -0.51 -11.72
N LEU A 92 9.99 -0.97 -10.73
CA LEU A 92 10.38 -2.38 -10.60
C LEU A 92 9.16 -3.28 -10.38
N ALA A 93 8.28 -2.91 -9.45
CA ALA A 93 7.08 -3.68 -9.12
C ALA A 93 6.11 -3.78 -10.29
N SER A 94 5.88 -2.68 -11.00
CA SER A 94 4.94 -2.62 -12.14
C SER A 94 5.36 -3.56 -13.27
N LYS A 95 6.67 -3.71 -13.51
CA LYS A 95 7.18 -4.66 -14.49
C LYS A 95 6.82 -6.11 -14.15
N ARG A 96 6.65 -6.44 -12.86
CA ARG A 96 6.31 -7.82 -12.41
C ARG A 96 4.86 -8.20 -12.66
N THR A 97 4.00 -7.22 -12.93
CA THR A 97 2.58 -7.46 -13.21
C THR A 97 2.26 -7.53 -14.72
N THR A 98 3.20 -7.17 -15.59
CA THR A 98 2.97 -7.05 -17.05
C THR A 98 2.55 -8.36 -17.72
N THR A 99 3.07 -9.50 -17.29
CA THR A 99 2.68 -10.84 -17.79
C THR A 99 1.19 -11.12 -17.60
N PHE A 100 0.55 -10.49 -16.62
CA PHE A 100 -0.87 -10.68 -16.32
C PHE A 100 -1.78 -9.65 -17.02
N MET A 101 -1.21 -8.75 -17.84
CA MET A 101 -1.96 -7.74 -18.61
C MET A 101 -2.97 -6.96 -17.74
N SER A 102 -4.21 -6.86 -18.17
CA SER A 102 -5.29 -6.16 -17.44
C SER A 102 -5.69 -6.83 -16.12
N ALA A 103 -5.29 -8.08 -15.87
CA ALA A 103 -5.53 -8.77 -14.62
C ALA A 103 -4.42 -8.53 -13.57
N GLY A 104 -3.31 -7.89 -13.96
CA GLY A 104 -2.23 -7.48 -13.08
C GLY A 104 -2.55 -6.17 -12.34
N MET A 105 -2.08 -6.03 -11.11
CA MET A 105 -2.27 -4.79 -10.33
C MET A 105 -1.07 -4.54 -9.41
N THR A 106 -0.61 -3.28 -9.39
CA THR A 106 0.33 -2.77 -8.41
C THR A 106 -0.37 -1.76 -7.51
N LEU A 107 -0.55 -2.11 -6.24
CA LEU A 107 -1.07 -1.22 -5.20
C LEU A 107 0.12 -0.57 -4.49
N VAL A 108 0.03 0.74 -4.28
CA VAL A 108 1.02 1.48 -3.49
C VAL A 108 0.29 2.29 -2.42
N GLU A 109 0.74 2.18 -1.20
CA GLU A 109 0.24 3.01 -0.10
C GLU A 109 1.40 3.59 0.70
N SER A 110 1.22 4.79 1.21
CA SER A 110 2.15 5.46 2.12
C SER A 110 1.52 6.70 2.73
N SER A 111 1.95 7.04 3.93
CA SER A 111 1.84 8.41 4.41
C SER A 111 2.89 9.26 3.70
N PRO A 112 2.54 10.42 3.11
CA PRO A 112 3.52 11.31 2.49
C PRO A 112 4.60 11.71 3.48
N GLY A 113 5.85 11.47 3.14
CA GLY A 113 6.99 11.69 4.02
C GLY A 113 8.23 12.24 3.33
N ARG A 114 8.12 12.57 2.03
CA ARG A 114 9.25 13.10 1.25
C ARG A 114 9.19 14.61 1.12
N ASP A 115 10.35 15.24 1.04
CA ASP A 115 10.47 16.69 0.95
C ASP A 115 9.84 17.24 -0.36
N ILE A 116 9.28 18.43 -0.26
CA ILE A 116 8.70 19.13 -1.39
C ILE A 116 9.83 19.73 -2.22
N CYS A 117 9.88 19.41 -3.51
CA CYS A 117 10.95 19.86 -4.43
C CYS A 117 10.88 21.36 -4.75
N ASP A 118 9.69 21.98 -4.64
CA ASP A 118 9.48 23.41 -4.88
C ASP A 118 8.77 24.05 -3.68
N SER A 119 9.52 24.80 -2.87
CA SER A 119 9.02 25.51 -1.70
C SER A 119 8.03 26.64 -2.05
N LYS A 120 8.05 27.14 -3.29
CA LYS A 120 7.15 28.20 -3.77
C LYS A 120 5.86 27.65 -4.35
N TRP A 121 5.75 26.33 -4.49
CA TRP A 121 4.54 25.72 -5.03
C TRP A 121 3.30 26.11 -4.22
N ARG A 122 2.22 26.41 -4.93
CA ARG A 122 0.91 26.66 -4.36
C ARG A 122 -0.13 25.82 -5.08
N ARG A 123 -1.00 25.23 -4.31
CA ARG A 123 -2.09 24.40 -4.83
C ARG A 123 -3.04 25.22 -5.70
N LYS A 124 -3.29 24.79 -6.92
CA LYS A 124 -4.26 25.37 -7.87
C LYS A 124 -5.61 24.67 -7.83
N SER A 125 -5.64 23.43 -7.39
CA SER A 125 -6.83 22.59 -7.30
C SER A 125 -6.77 21.72 -6.04
N PRO A 126 -7.91 21.39 -5.40
CA PRO A 126 -7.92 20.44 -4.27
C PRO A 126 -7.37 19.05 -4.65
N HIS A 127 -7.35 18.72 -5.95
CA HIS A 127 -6.84 17.45 -6.48
C HIS A 127 -5.36 17.46 -6.85
N GLU A 128 -4.60 18.46 -6.43
CA GLU A 128 -3.15 18.52 -6.63
C GLU A 128 -2.40 18.22 -5.34
N ALA A 129 -1.33 17.44 -5.44
CA ALA A 129 -0.33 17.28 -4.40
C ALA A 129 0.95 18.07 -4.74
N PRO A 130 1.72 18.51 -3.72
CA PRO A 130 2.99 19.20 -3.96
C PRO A 130 3.95 18.33 -4.80
N PRO A 131 4.80 18.98 -5.62
CA PRO A 131 5.81 18.27 -6.39
C PRO A 131 6.86 17.68 -5.44
N THR A 132 6.94 16.37 -5.46
CA THR A 132 7.91 15.61 -4.66
C THR A 132 8.10 14.23 -5.30
N THR A 133 8.99 13.41 -4.77
CA THR A 133 9.10 11.99 -5.09
C THR A 133 8.09 11.16 -4.27
N GLY A 134 8.09 9.84 -4.46
CA GLY A 134 7.28 8.95 -3.64
C GLY A 134 5.79 8.94 -3.98
N ILE A 135 4.96 8.75 -2.96
CA ILE A 135 3.51 8.51 -3.13
C ILE A 135 2.78 9.69 -3.75
N LEU A 136 3.17 10.93 -3.42
CA LEU A 136 2.54 12.11 -3.99
C LEU A 136 2.87 12.27 -5.48
N SER A 137 4.06 11.86 -5.93
CA SER A 137 4.38 11.80 -7.35
C SER A 137 3.48 10.80 -8.08
N LEU A 138 3.27 9.62 -7.51
CA LEU A 138 2.36 8.61 -8.08
C LEU A 138 0.93 9.13 -8.12
N TYR A 139 0.47 9.79 -7.06
CA TYR A 139 -0.84 10.44 -7.02
C TYR A 139 -1.02 11.47 -8.14
N ASN A 140 -0.03 12.35 -8.34
CA ASN A 140 -0.08 13.37 -9.39
C ASN A 140 -0.06 12.79 -10.82
N ARG A 141 0.49 11.59 -11.01
CA ARG A 141 0.53 10.86 -12.28
C ARG A 141 -0.76 10.08 -12.56
N GLY A 142 -1.58 9.86 -11.53
CA GLY A 142 -2.86 9.17 -11.62
C GLY A 142 -4.04 10.10 -11.91
N ASP A 143 -5.24 9.61 -11.67
CA ASP A 143 -6.50 10.34 -11.84
C ASP A 143 -6.84 11.25 -10.65
N ARG A 144 -5.97 11.31 -9.65
CA ARG A 144 -5.99 12.23 -8.50
C ARG A 144 -7.28 12.20 -7.71
N ARG A 145 -7.87 11.02 -7.53
CA ARG A 145 -9.10 10.86 -6.77
C ARG A 145 -8.89 11.23 -5.31
N ARG A 146 -9.97 11.78 -4.72
CA ARG A 146 -10.07 12.05 -3.30
C ARG A 146 -11.38 11.50 -2.79
N TRP A 147 -11.42 11.26 -1.50
CA TRP A 147 -12.63 10.82 -0.83
C TRP A 147 -13.46 12.02 -0.43
N TYR A 148 -14.75 12.01 -0.79
CA TYR A 148 -15.73 13.02 -0.40
C TYR A 148 -16.90 12.34 0.29
N TRP A 149 -17.45 13.01 1.29
CA TRP A 149 -18.68 12.63 1.95
C TRP A 149 -19.79 13.54 1.50
N SER A 150 -21.02 13.01 1.42
CA SER A 150 -22.21 13.84 1.25
C SER A 150 -22.64 14.39 2.62
N CYS A 151 -22.93 15.68 2.67
CA CYS A 151 -23.48 16.29 3.87
C CYS A 151 -24.87 15.69 4.17
N PRO A 152 -25.15 15.19 5.38
CA PRO A 152 -26.44 14.63 5.72
C PRO A 152 -27.58 15.66 5.75
N HIS A 153 -27.27 16.95 5.80
CA HIS A 153 -28.25 18.04 5.87
C HIS A 153 -28.61 18.62 4.50
N CYS A 154 -27.62 18.96 3.67
CA CYS A 154 -27.85 19.60 2.37
C CYS A 154 -27.50 18.72 1.16
N GLY A 155 -26.86 17.56 1.37
CA GLY A 155 -26.47 16.67 0.29
C GLY A 155 -25.21 17.10 -0.48
N GLU A 156 -24.64 18.27 -0.21
CA GLU A 156 -23.39 18.70 -0.86
C GLU A 156 -22.21 17.83 -0.47
N TYR A 157 -21.30 17.63 -1.40
CA TYR A 157 -20.10 16.84 -1.16
C TYR A 157 -18.97 17.68 -0.57
N PHE A 158 -18.37 17.21 0.50
CA PHE A 158 -17.22 17.85 1.14
C PHE A 158 -16.11 16.84 1.44
N GLN A 159 -14.87 17.31 1.47
CA GLN A 159 -13.75 16.50 1.93
C GLN A 159 -13.65 16.64 3.45
N PRO A 160 -13.70 15.53 4.20
CA PRO A 160 -13.50 15.59 5.66
C PRO A 160 -12.05 16.02 5.96
N ALA A 161 -11.91 17.05 6.76
CA ALA A 161 -10.65 17.57 7.25
C ALA A 161 -10.75 17.82 8.76
N MET A 162 -9.65 17.57 9.48
CA MET A 162 -9.64 17.69 10.94
C MET A 162 -9.93 19.11 11.44
N ASP A 163 -9.52 20.11 10.69
CA ASP A 163 -9.78 21.53 10.98
C ASP A 163 -11.25 21.92 10.79
N ALA A 164 -11.99 21.19 9.98
CA ALA A 164 -13.44 21.36 9.82
C ALA A 164 -14.26 20.67 10.93
N MET A 165 -13.65 19.85 11.75
CA MET A 165 -14.29 19.16 12.88
C MET A 165 -14.29 20.08 14.11
N THR A 166 -15.32 20.90 14.25
CA THR A 166 -15.49 21.81 15.39
C THR A 166 -16.41 21.20 16.45
N GLY A 167 -16.12 21.49 17.72
CA GLY A 167 -16.98 21.10 18.85
C GLY A 167 -16.93 19.63 19.27
N TYR A 168 -16.34 18.73 18.48
CA TYR A 168 -16.35 17.28 18.72
C TYR A 168 -15.75 16.87 20.08
N ARG A 169 -14.81 17.64 20.64
CA ARG A 169 -14.19 17.35 21.94
C ARG A 169 -15.13 17.60 23.13
N ASN A 170 -16.14 18.44 22.94
CA ASN A 170 -17.11 18.82 23.95
C ASN A 170 -18.47 18.15 23.74
N GLU A 171 -18.60 17.35 22.70
CA GLU A 171 -19.83 16.62 22.41
C GLU A 171 -19.89 15.35 23.26
N PRO A 172 -20.89 15.22 24.17
CA PRO A 172 -21.00 14.03 25.02
C PRO A 172 -21.47 12.78 24.30
N ASP A 173 -22.09 12.95 23.14
CA ASP A 173 -22.56 11.83 22.31
C ASP A 173 -21.59 11.61 21.13
N PRO A 174 -20.83 10.52 21.13
CA PRO A 174 -19.85 10.25 20.07
C PRO A 174 -20.46 9.96 18.70
N PHE A 175 -21.79 9.87 18.59
CA PHE A 175 -22.52 9.62 17.34
C PHE A 175 -23.24 10.85 16.79
N LYS A 176 -23.11 11.98 17.42
CA LYS A 176 -23.53 13.28 16.90
C LYS A 176 -22.36 14.01 16.27
#